data_117ebab26c2ae0e51527e8e40949a6eb
#
_entry.id   117ebab26c2ae0e51527e8e40949a6eb
#
_cell.length_a   1.000
_cell.length_b   1.000
_cell.length_c   1.000
_cell.angle_alpha   90.00
_cell.angle_beta   90.00
_cell.angle_gamma   90.00
#
_symmetry.space_group_name_H-M   'P 1'
#
loop_
_entity.id
_entity.type
_entity.pdbx_description
1 polymer ?
#
loop_
_entity_poly.entity_id
_entity_poly.type
_entity_poly.pdbx_seq_one_letter_code
_entity_poly.pdbx_strand_id
1 'polypeptide(L)'
;MRQLAIAASSGVLLMLPMFTGSSHAVAAPPDYVYAEPLAKSDAEMRKVAEYWKPERLKDADSYSPATPGTKSSAPSSSPSSSAGSVLTNGVSRRATARDIQPTAPAKGGAAKTIGKVFFQLGGKEYWCSASAVAAKNRSLVATAGHCAWDPRLGKSANWIFVPSPGKDGDAPHGIYVGSTLHMHEDWAAIGDYDYDYAFVSVHHGFRWVTEDGKAVMKDVGRLEDNVGGQGLTVGKKTGNQVAAFGYPAGVQPDGSQPFNGRTLKSCEGKTKRTVNPTRNLQYGVLLSGCDFSAGASGGPWMLGYRASTGLGFLNGINSLTWNLDAAAKYDAVSSPYFTPTTFEVYDQAANDATT
;
A
#
# COMPACT_ATOMS: atom_id res chain seq x y z
N MET A 1 -89.01 1.19 -35.22
CA MET A 1 -88.14 0.08 -34.85
C MET A 1 -86.71 0.57 -34.94
N ARG A 2 -86.08 0.90 -33.78
CA ARG A 2 -84.76 1.41 -33.70
C ARG A 2 -83.84 0.25 -33.19
N GLN A 3 -82.90 -0.15 -34.00
CA GLN A 3 -81.86 -1.14 -33.60
C GLN A 3 -80.73 -0.42 -32.87
N LEU A 4 -80.42 -0.90 -31.65
CA LEU A 4 -79.24 -0.50 -30.89
C LEU A 4 -78.06 -1.39 -31.36
N ALA A 5 -76.98 -0.75 -31.76
CA ALA A 5 -75.68 -1.41 -31.99
C ALA A 5 -74.87 -1.33 -30.71
N ILE A 6 -74.39 -2.48 -30.20
CA ILE A 6 -73.51 -2.61 -29.06
C ILE A 6 -72.08 -2.69 -29.62
N ALA A 7 -71.26 -1.70 -29.30
CA ALA A 7 -69.82 -1.72 -29.60
C ALA A 7 -69.01 -2.39 -28.46
N ALA A 8 -68.41 -3.49 -28.76
CA ALA A 8 -67.42 -4.17 -27.85
C ALA A 8 -66.10 -3.53 -27.96
N SER A 9 -65.60 -2.89 -26.91
CA SER A 9 -64.21 -2.37 -26.80
C SER A 9 -63.30 -3.46 -26.24
N SER A 10 -62.39 -3.96 -27.07
CA SER A 10 -61.32 -4.86 -26.67
C SER A 10 -60.18 -4.06 -26.04
N GLY A 11 -60.05 -4.14 -24.72
CA GLY A 11 -58.93 -3.58 -24.00
C GLY A 11 -57.66 -4.47 -24.17
N VAL A 12 -56.65 -3.94 -24.82
CA VAL A 12 -55.32 -4.57 -24.86
C VAL A 12 -54.56 -4.21 -23.57
N LEU A 13 -54.37 -5.19 -22.72
CA LEU A 13 -53.55 -5.08 -21.49
C LEU A 13 -52.08 -5.18 -21.86
N LEU A 14 -51.38 -4.04 -21.93
CA LEU A 14 -49.91 -4.00 -22.08
C LEU A 14 -49.29 -4.42 -20.75
N MET A 15 -48.75 -5.65 -20.70
CA MET A 15 -47.86 -6.08 -19.62
C MET A 15 -46.47 -5.48 -19.85
N LEU A 16 -46.08 -4.49 -19.04
CA LEU A 16 -44.70 -4.02 -18.92
C LEU A 16 -43.88 -5.06 -18.12
N PRO A 17 -42.73 -5.50 -18.61
CA PRO A 17 -41.83 -6.35 -17.82
C PRO A 17 -41.26 -5.51 -16.66
N MET A 18 -41.55 -5.92 -15.42
CA MET A 18 -40.87 -5.43 -14.24
C MET A 18 -39.44 -6.00 -14.26
N PHE A 19 -38.46 -5.18 -14.63
CA PHE A 19 -37.05 -5.47 -14.34
C PHE A 19 -36.84 -5.33 -12.84
N THR A 20 -36.82 -6.45 -12.12
CA THR A 20 -36.30 -6.50 -10.75
C THR A 20 -34.77 -6.36 -10.83
N GLY A 21 -34.28 -5.14 -10.77
CA GLY A 21 -32.88 -4.87 -10.58
C GLY A 21 -32.48 -5.41 -9.21
N SER A 22 -31.72 -6.51 -9.18
CA SER A 22 -31.07 -6.98 -7.96
C SER A 22 -29.99 -5.97 -7.57
N SER A 23 -30.32 -5.05 -6.67
CA SER A 23 -29.35 -4.23 -5.99
C SER A 23 -28.47 -5.18 -5.14
N HIS A 24 -27.25 -5.45 -5.60
CA HIS A 24 -26.27 -6.10 -4.76
C HIS A 24 -25.92 -5.12 -3.65
N ALA A 25 -26.45 -5.36 -2.46
CA ALA A 25 -26.00 -4.65 -1.27
C ALA A 25 -24.48 -4.92 -1.12
N VAL A 26 -23.68 -3.88 -1.21
CA VAL A 26 -22.25 -3.95 -0.85
C VAL A 26 -22.23 -4.29 0.63
N ALA A 27 -21.61 -5.41 0.99
CA ALA A 27 -21.47 -5.79 2.40
C ALA A 27 -20.71 -4.68 3.13
N ALA A 28 -21.14 -4.36 4.35
CA ALA A 28 -20.38 -3.45 5.21
C ALA A 28 -18.96 -3.97 5.39
N PRO A 29 -17.94 -3.07 5.46
CA PRO A 29 -16.57 -3.49 5.72
C PRO A 29 -16.50 -4.24 7.04
N PRO A 30 -15.55 -5.20 7.18
CA PRO A 30 -15.27 -5.83 8.47
C PRO A 30 -14.88 -4.79 9.52
N ASP A 31 -15.31 -4.97 10.77
CA ASP A 31 -15.09 -4.02 11.86
C ASP A 31 -13.61 -3.68 12.10
N TYR A 32 -12.70 -4.58 11.73
CA TYR A 32 -11.25 -4.38 11.86
C TYR A 32 -10.58 -3.60 10.71
N VAL A 33 -11.32 -3.21 9.68
CA VAL A 33 -10.77 -2.34 8.62
C VAL A 33 -10.99 -0.89 9.01
N TYR A 34 -9.91 -0.22 9.36
CA TYR A 34 -9.90 1.20 9.66
C TYR A 34 -9.66 2.02 8.41
N ALA A 35 -10.54 2.98 8.13
CA ALA A 35 -10.42 3.89 7.00
C ALA A 35 -10.36 5.34 7.49
N GLU A 36 -9.35 6.08 7.07
CA GLU A 36 -9.12 7.47 7.45
C GLU A 36 -9.04 8.38 6.23
N PRO A 37 -9.88 9.43 6.12
CA PRO A 37 -9.78 10.42 5.07
C PRO A 37 -8.47 11.21 5.14
N LEU A 38 -7.78 11.34 3.99
CA LEU A 38 -6.59 12.19 3.83
C LEU A 38 -6.96 13.52 3.15
N ALA A 39 -7.15 13.52 1.84
CA ALA A 39 -7.63 14.67 1.08
C ALA A 39 -8.83 14.23 0.24
N LYS A 40 -10.05 14.59 0.63
CA LYS A 40 -11.30 14.11 0.01
C LYS A 40 -11.84 15.02 -1.08
N SER A 41 -11.52 16.29 -1.02
CA SER A 41 -11.98 17.29 -1.97
C SER A 41 -10.86 17.78 -2.88
N ASP A 42 -11.23 18.27 -4.07
CA ASP A 42 -10.28 18.92 -4.98
C ASP A 42 -9.52 20.08 -4.32
N ALA A 43 -10.16 20.80 -3.40
CA ALA A 43 -9.53 21.88 -2.68
C ALA A 43 -8.44 21.39 -1.71
N GLU A 44 -8.71 20.29 -1.01
CA GLU A 44 -7.72 19.63 -0.13
C GLU A 44 -6.59 19.02 -0.95
N MET A 45 -6.91 18.31 -2.04
CA MET A 45 -5.93 17.77 -2.97
C MET A 45 -4.99 18.86 -3.49
N ARG A 46 -5.51 20.01 -3.92
CA ARG A 46 -4.70 21.15 -4.38
C ARG A 46 -3.81 21.72 -3.29
N LYS A 47 -4.27 21.83 -2.04
CA LYS A 47 -3.43 22.24 -0.92
C LYS A 47 -2.24 21.31 -0.71
N VAL A 48 -2.46 19.99 -0.78
CA VAL A 48 -1.39 18.99 -0.68
C VAL A 48 -0.42 19.12 -1.86
N ALA A 49 -0.93 19.28 -3.07
CA ALA A 49 -0.11 19.49 -4.27
C ALA A 49 0.76 20.73 -4.18
N GLU A 50 0.20 21.87 -3.73
CA GLU A 50 0.94 23.12 -3.51
C GLU A 50 1.96 23.01 -2.37
N TYR A 51 1.69 22.19 -1.38
CA TYR A 51 2.64 21.91 -0.31
C TYR A 51 3.90 21.20 -0.84
N TRP A 52 3.75 20.18 -1.70
CA TRP A 52 4.84 19.38 -2.25
C TRP A 52 5.33 19.92 -3.60
N LYS A 53 5.88 21.13 -3.62
CA LYS A 53 6.64 21.60 -4.78
C LYS A 53 7.99 20.90 -4.89
N PRO A 54 8.62 20.86 -6.09
CA PRO A 54 9.86 20.11 -6.31
C PRO A 54 10.98 20.41 -5.32
N GLU A 55 11.08 21.65 -4.86
CA GLU A 55 12.10 22.07 -3.89
C GLU A 55 11.93 21.35 -2.55
N ARG A 56 10.68 21.22 -2.07
CA ARG A 56 10.37 20.57 -0.79
C ARG A 56 10.55 19.05 -0.83
N LEU A 57 10.29 18.42 -1.98
CA LEU A 57 10.53 16.97 -2.15
C LEU A 57 12.01 16.58 -2.00
N LYS A 58 12.93 17.53 -2.24
CA LYS A 58 14.39 17.29 -2.10
C LYS A 58 14.83 17.27 -0.64
N ASP A 59 14.15 18.02 0.21
CA ASP A 59 14.56 18.30 1.60
C ASP A 59 13.93 17.32 2.60
N ALA A 60 12.94 16.52 2.19
CA ALA A 60 12.32 15.51 3.03
C ALA A 60 13.33 14.44 3.48
N ASP A 61 13.25 14.02 4.74
CA ASP A 61 14.15 13.02 5.33
C ASP A 61 13.60 11.58 5.17
N SER A 62 14.48 10.61 5.27
CA SER A 62 14.10 9.19 5.27
C SER A 62 13.44 8.81 6.60
N TYR A 63 12.26 8.22 6.55
CA TYR A 63 11.54 7.84 7.76
C TYR A 63 11.86 6.41 8.22
N SER A 64 12.06 6.27 9.53
CA SER A 64 11.98 5.01 10.24
C SER A 64 11.41 5.29 11.62
N PRO A 65 10.44 4.50 12.11
CA PRO A 65 9.95 4.67 13.47
C PRO A 65 11.10 4.47 14.44
N ALA A 66 11.19 5.37 15.45
CA ALA A 66 12.22 5.30 16.48
C ALA A 66 12.26 3.89 17.12
N THR A 67 13.38 3.21 16.97
CA THR A 67 13.59 1.91 17.62
C THR A 67 14.03 2.20 19.05
N PRO A 68 13.29 1.79 20.10
CA PRO A 68 13.89 1.70 21.43
C PRO A 68 15.07 0.73 21.30
N GLY A 69 16.26 1.15 21.71
CA GLY A 69 17.49 0.38 21.57
C GLY A 69 17.33 -1.05 22.08
N THR A 70 17.13 -1.98 21.19
CA THR A 70 17.07 -3.41 21.48
C THR A 70 18.29 -4.07 20.88
N LYS A 71 19.22 -4.44 21.75
CA LYS A 71 20.09 -5.56 21.46
C LYS A 71 19.16 -6.77 21.24
N SER A 72 18.99 -7.19 20.00
CA SER A 72 18.26 -8.40 19.66
C SER A 72 19.10 -9.58 20.15
N SER A 73 18.71 -10.20 21.25
CA SER A 73 19.16 -11.53 21.55
C SER A 73 18.44 -12.51 20.61
N ALA A 74 19.20 -13.20 19.80
CA ALA A 74 18.69 -14.29 18.99
C ALA A 74 17.98 -15.32 19.89
N PRO A 75 16.79 -15.82 19.56
CA PRO A 75 16.21 -16.93 20.29
C PRO A 75 16.96 -18.21 19.91
N SER A 76 17.84 -18.63 20.81
CA SER A 76 18.27 -20.02 20.84
C SER A 76 17.16 -20.84 21.51
N SER A 77 16.82 -21.94 20.90
CA SER A 77 15.91 -22.99 21.33
C SER A 77 14.48 -22.95 20.80
N SER A 78 14.18 -24.04 20.10
CA SER A 78 12.85 -24.44 19.67
C SER A 78 11.89 -24.55 20.86
N PRO A 79 10.71 -23.95 20.84
CA PRO A 79 9.68 -24.35 21.76
C PRO A 79 8.94 -25.55 21.22
N SER A 80 8.86 -26.59 22.04
CA SER A 80 7.98 -27.72 21.85
C SER A 80 6.53 -27.23 21.75
N SER A 81 5.81 -27.84 20.83
CA SER A 81 4.39 -27.68 20.58
C SER A 81 3.56 -27.94 21.82
N SER A 82 2.85 -26.93 22.31
CA SER A 82 1.60 -27.14 23.03
C SER A 82 0.53 -26.30 22.35
N ALA A 83 -0.33 -27.00 21.64
CA ALA A 83 -1.51 -26.45 20.99
C ALA A 83 -2.52 -26.03 22.06
N GLY A 84 -2.67 -24.74 22.23
CA GLY A 84 -3.83 -24.16 22.90
C GLY A 84 -4.85 -23.78 21.83
N SER A 85 -5.90 -24.61 21.68
CA SER A 85 -7.05 -24.27 20.84
C SER A 85 -7.83 -23.13 21.47
N VAL A 86 -7.78 -21.96 20.88
CA VAL A 86 -8.81 -20.93 21.09
C VAL A 86 -9.85 -21.12 20.01
N LEU A 87 -10.98 -21.71 20.40
CA LEU A 87 -12.18 -21.78 19.58
C LEU A 87 -12.83 -20.39 19.55
N THR A 88 -12.60 -19.63 18.51
CA THR A 88 -13.47 -18.52 18.15
C THR A 88 -14.49 -19.03 17.13
N ASN A 89 -15.75 -19.14 17.57
CA ASN A 89 -16.90 -19.34 16.71
C ASN A 89 -17.14 -18.05 15.89
N GLY A 90 -16.41 -17.88 14.81
CA GLY A 90 -16.69 -16.92 13.76
C GLY A 90 -16.90 -17.69 12.48
N VAL A 91 -18.04 -17.51 11.81
CA VAL A 91 -18.36 -18.10 10.52
C VAL A 91 -17.29 -17.65 9.51
N SER A 92 -16.23 -18.42 9.39
CA SER A 92 -15.20 -18.25 8.38
C SER A 92 -15.83 -18.51 7.02
N ARG A 93 -16.30 -17.46 6.33
CA ARG A 93 -16.36 -17.52 4.87
C ARG A 93 -14.94 -17.72 4.40
N ARG A 94 -14.60 -18.93 3.98
CA ARG A 94 -13.38 -19.22 3.25
C ARG A 94 -13.31 -18.24 2.07
N ALA A 95 -12.66 -17.12 2.24
CA ALA A 95 -12.13 -16.35 1.14
C ALA A 95 -11.09 -17.26 0.49
N THR A 96 -11.46 -17.89 -0.63
CA THR A 96 -10.46 -18.48 -1.52
C THR A 96 -9.55 -17.33 -1.88
N ALA A 97 -8.28 -17.41 -1.45
CA ALA A 97 -7.27 -16.40 -1.75
C ALA A 97 -7.19 -16.25 -3.27
N ARG A 98 -7.88 -15.24 -3.78
CA ARG A 98 -7.83 -14.88 -5.19
C ARG A 98 -6.62 -14.00 -5.36
N ASP A 99 -5.60 -14.50 -6.02
CA ASP A 99 -4.47 -13.68 -6.42
C ASP A 99 -4.98 -12.58 -7.36
N ILE A 100 -4.68 -11.32 -7.05
CA ILE A 100 -4.92 -10.19 -7.95
C ILE A 100 -3.81 -10.17 -8.97
N GLN A 101 -4.16 -10.19 -10.24
CA GLN A 101 -3.18 -10.20 -11.33
C GLN A 101 -2.52 -8.83 -11.49
N PRO A 102 -1.21 -8.78 -11.77
CA PRO A 102 -0.54 -7.52 -12.06
C PRO A 102 -1.01 -6.94 -13.41
N THR A 103 -1.04 -5.62 -13.50
CA THR A 103 -1.51 -4.88 -14.68
C THR A 103 -0.37 -4.07 -15.29
N ALA A 104 -0.18 -4.20 -16.61
CA ALA A 104 0.78 -3.38 -17.35
C ALA A 104 0.27 -1.94 -17.53
N PRO A 105 1.18 -0.94 -17.72
CA PRO A 105 0.79 0.41 -18.05
C PRO A 105 -0.03 0.47 -19.35
N ALA A 106 -1.04 1.34 -19.43
CA ALA A 106 -1.89 1.47 -20.60
C ALA A 106 -1.12 1.85 -21.89
N LYS A 107 -0.03 2.60 -21.75
CA LYS A 107 0.86 2.99 -22.86
C LYS A 107 1.90 1.93 -23.22
N GLY A 108 1.87 0.77 -22.57
CA GLY A 108 2.86 -0.29 -22.74
C GLY A 108 4.21 0.01 -22.06
N GLY A 109 5.18 -0.88 -22.30
CA GLY A 109 6.50 -0.80 -21.67
C GLY A 109 6.58 -1.46 -20.30
N ALA A 110 7.77 -1.43 -19.70
CA ALA A 110 7.97 -1.97 -18.35
C ALA A 110 7.29 -1.07 -17.31
N ALA A 111 6.63 -1.70 -16.35
CA ALA A 111 5.93 -1.02 -15.26
C ALA A 111 6.90 -0.23 -14.38
N LYS A 112 6.44 0.92 -13.86
CA LYS A 112 7.18 1.84 -12.99
C LYS A 112 6.46 2.01 -11.63
N THR A 113 6.00 0.90 -11.10
CA THR A 113 5.11 0.86 -9.93
C THR A 113 5.77 1.25 -8.61
N ILE A 114 7.09 1.05 -8.47
CA ILE A 114 7.80 1.29 -7.21
C ILE A 114 8.24 2.74 -7.13
N GLY A 115 7.95 3.39 -6.00
CA GLY A 115 8.23 4.81 -5.80
C GLY A 115 8.39 5.18 -4.34
N LYS A 116 8.25 6.47 -4.07
CA LYS A 116 8.29 7.05 -2.74
C LYS A 116 6.94 7.63 -2.35
N VAL A 117 6.60 7.50 -1.09
CA VAL A 117 5.56 8.31 -0.46
C VAL A 117 6.23 9.42 0.35
N PHE A 118 5.71 10.63 0.24
CA PHE A 118 6.12 11.77 1.03
C PHE A 118 4.97 12.20 1.92
N PHE A 119 5.29 12.57 3.16
CA PHE A 119 4.28 12.93 4.15
C PHE A 119 4.88 13.80 5.25
N GLN A 120 4.01 14.43 6.02
CA GLN A 120 4.36 15.17 7.22
C GLN A 120 3.84 14.43 8.44
N LEU A 121 4.69 14.20 9.44
CA LEU A 121 4.34 13.58 10.70
C LEU A 121 5.04 14.29 11.85
N GLY A 122 4.30 14.66 12.89
CA GLY A 122 4.85 15.40 14.04
C GLY A 122 5.52 16.72 13.65
N GLY A 123 5.05 17.37 12.57
CA GLY A 123 5.58 18.64 12.08
C GLY A 123 6.85 18.55 11.21
N LYS A 124 7.35 17.34 10.96
CA LYS A 124 8.52 17.08 10.11
C LYS A 124 8.14 16.40 8.80
N GLU A 125 8.92 16.61 7.77
CA GLU A 125 8.73 16.05 6.44
C GLU A 125 9.57 14.80 6.26
N TYR A 126 8.92 13.74 5.79
CA TYR A 126 9.54 12.44 5.63
C TYR A 126 9.17 11.80 4.31
N TRP A 127 9.92 10.77 3.97
CA TRP A 127 9.56 9.84 2.90
C TRP A 127 9.82 8.38 3.29
N CYS A 128 9.03 7.50 2.70
CA CYS A 128 9.16 6.06 2.70
C CYS A 128 9.14 5.54 1.26
N SER A 129 9.31 4.24 1.08
CA SER A 129 9.07 3.54 -0.17
C SER A 129 7.62 3.04 -0.25
N ALA A 130 7.14 2.80 -1.47
CA ALA A 130 5.80 2.28 -1.73
C ALA A 130 5.71 1.66 -3.13
N SER A 131 4.55 1.06 -3.44
CA SER A 131 4.28 0.59 -4.80
C SER A 131 2.81 0.76 -5.21
N ALA A 132 2.58 1.03 -6.50
CA ALA A 132 1.25 0.93 -7.10
C ALA A 132 0.81 -0.53 -7.18
N VAL A 133 -0.44 -0.81 -6.82
CA VAL A 133 -1.05 -2.14 -6.81
C VAL A 133 -2.25 -2.15 -7.74
N ALA A 134 -2.42 -3.21 -8.51
CA ALA A 134 -3.57 -3.41 -9.37
C ALA A 134 -4.85 -3.42 -8.55
N ALA A 135 -5.83 -2.60 -8.91
CA ALA A 135 -7.06 -2.42 -8.17
C ALA A 135 -8.22 -2.04 -9.09
N LYS A 136 -9.44 -2.26 -8.64
CA LYS A 136 -10.65 -1.90 -9.40
C LYS A 136 -10.73 -0.39 -9.68
N ASN A 137 -10.33 0.44 -8.71
CA ASN A 137 -10.28 1.90 -8.87
C ASN A 137 -9.08 2.37 -9.69
N ARG A 138 -8.09 1.51 -9.98
CA ARG A 138 -6.86 1.80 -10.73
C ARG A 138 -5.98 2.90 -10.13
N SER A 139 -6.14 3.18 -8.85
CA SER A 139 -5.51 4.29 -8.13
C SER A 139 -5.19 3.88 -6.70
N LEU A 140 -4.43 2.78 -6.53
CA LEU A 140 -4.11 2.21 -5.22
C LEU A 140 -2.60 2.09 -4.99
N VAL A 141 -2.16 2.48 -3.81
CA VAL A 141 -0.76 2.41 -3.35
C VAL A 141 -0.68 1.54 -2.10
N ALA A 142 0.29 0.62 -2.06
CA ALA A 142 0.66 -0.14 -0.86
C ALA A 142 1.95 0.42 -0.25
N THR A 143 1.98 0.53 1.07
CA THR A 143 3.14 0.94 1.86
C THR A 143 3.07 0.34 3.27
N ALA A 144 4.02 0.65 4.15
CA ALA A 144 3.94 0.27 5.56
C ALA A 144 2.92 1.14 6.31
N GLY A 145 2.28 0.59 7.33
CA GLY A 145 1.35 1.33 8.19
C GLY A 145 2.00 2.55 8.81
N HIS A 146 3.23 2.41 9.33
CA HIS A 146 3.98 3.50 9.93
C HIS A 146 4.37 4.62 8.95
N CYS A 147 4.25 4.42 7.63
CA CYS A 147 4.46 5.45 6.62
C CYS A 147 3.20 6.28 6.31
N ALA A 148 2.09 5.99 6.98
CA ALA A 148 0.82 6.68 6.79
C ALA A 148 0.13 7.06 8.10
N TRP A 149 0.44 6.33 9.19
CA TRP A 149 -0.18 6.49 10.49
C TRP A 149 0.80 6.14 11.62
N ASP A 150 0.88 7.00 12.63
CA ASP A 150 1.53 6.68 13.90
C ASP A 150 0.46 6.53 15.00
N PRO A 151 0.42 5.43 15.78
CA PRO A 151 -0.62 5.21 16.77
C PRO A 151 -0.72 6.28 17.87
N ARG A 152 0.33 7.10 18.05
CA ARG A 152 0.38 8.17 19.06
C ARG A 152 0.13 9.55 18.46
N LEU A 153 0.54 9.78 17.18
CA LEU A 153 0.45 11.07 16.52
C LEU A 153 -0.74 11.15 15.53
N GLY A 154 -1.34 10.01 15.21
CA GLY A 154 -2.43 9.91 14.26
C GLY A 154 -1.97 9.88 12.79
N LYS A 155 -2.82 10.34 11.88
CA LYS A 155 -2.57 10.32 10.45
C LYS A 155 -1.43 11.22 10.02
N SER A 156 -0.69 10.77 9.03
CA SER A 156 0.25 11.60 8.29
C SER A 156 -0.49 12.68 7.49
N ALA A 157 -0.01 13.91 7.54
CA ALA A 157 -0.54 15.01 6.74
C ALA A 157 0.19 15.11 5.39
N ASN A 158 -0.44 15.77 4.42
CA ASN A 158 0.13 16.07 3.10
C ASN A 158 0.70 14.83 2.38
N TRP A 159 0.01 13.69 2.47
CA TRP A 159 0.49 12.42 1.95
C TRP A 159 0.39 12.37 0.42
N ILE A 160 1.50 12.05 -0.26
CA ILE A 160 1.57 11.88 -1.72
C ILE A 160 2.40 10.65 -2.09
N PHE A 161 2.13 10.09 -3.27
CA PHE A 161 2.96 9.06 -3.89
C PHE A 161 3.59 9.57 -5.18
N VAL A 162 4.90 9.31 -5.35
CA VAL A 162 5.67 9.62 -6.56
C VAL A 162 6.28 8.33 -7.10
N PRO A 163 5.70 7.74 -8.15
CA PRO A 163 6.23 6.51 -8.75
C PRO A 163 7.53 6.78 -9.49
N SER A 164 8.51 5.93 -9.28
CA SER A 164 9.83 5.99 -9.92
C SER A 164 10.39 7.42 -10.00
N PRO A 165 10.57 8.10 -8.84
CA PRO A 165 11.02 9.50 -8.81
C PRO A 165 12.35 9.65 -9.52
N GLY A 166 12.47 10.73 -10.27
CA GLY A 166 13.70 11.14 -10.92
C GLY A 166 14.69 11.76 -9.92
N LYS A 167 15.76 12.35 -10.47
CA LYS A 167 16.70 13.12 -9.66
C LYS A 167 16.07 14.45 -9.24
N ASP A 168 16.49 14.95 -8.08
CA ASP A 168 16.19 16.30 -7.64
C ASP A 168 14.70 16.67 -7.52
N GLY A 169 13.86 15.69 -7.12
CA GLY A 169 12.42 15.90 -6.93
C GLY A 169 11.59 15.82 -8.20
N ASP A 170 12.19 15.37 -9.32
CA ASP A 170 11.47 15.15 -10.57
C ASP A 170 10.45 14.00 -10.42
N ALA A 171 9.25 14.21 -10.98
CA ALA A 171 8.14 13.26 -10.96
C ALA A 171 7.68 12.90 -12.38
N PRO A 172 8.50 12.13 -13.15
CA PRO A 172 8.25 11.88 -14.57
C PRO A 172 6.93 11.15 -14.84
N HIS A 173 6.43 10.39 -13.86
CA HIS A 173 5.18 9.65 -13.95
C HIS A 173 4.01 10.29 -13.17
N GLY A 174 4.20 11.51 -12.68
CA GLY A 174 3.21 12.25 -11.91
C GLY A 174 3.36 12.14 -10.39
N ILE A 175 2.61 13.00 -9.71
CA ILE A 175 2.45 13.06 -8.26
C ILE A 175 0.99 12.70 -7.98
N TYR A 176 0.75 11.80 -7.02
CA TYR A 176 -0.57 11.27 -6.68
C TYR A 176 -0.88 11.59 -5.22
N VAL A 177 -1.89 12.41 -4.98
CA VAL A 177 -2.31 12.79 -3.62
C VAL A 177 -3.17 11.70 -3.01
N GLY A 178 -2.91 11.32 -1.75
CA GLY A 178 -3.70 10.36 -1.01
C GLY A 178 -5.13 10.87 -0.74
N SER A 179 -6.12 10.03 -1.05
CA SER A 179 -7.54 10.30 -0.81
C SER A 179 -8.02 9.66 0.48
N THR A 180 -7.86 8.34 0.62
CA THR A 180 -8.24 7.59 1.82
C THR A 180 -7.15 6.58 2.16
N LEU A 181 -6.82 6.52 3.43
CA LEU A 181 -5.94 5.53 4.03
C LEU A 181 -6.78 4.37 4.56
N HIS A 182 -6.38 3.12 4.23
CA HIS A 182 -6.95 1.90 4.79
C HIS A 182 -5.87 1.07 5.46
N MET A 183 -6.14 0.60 6.68
CA MET A 183 -5.25 -0.23 7.47
C MET A 183 -6.04 -1.11 8.44
N HIS A 184 -5.37 -2.00 9.14
CA HIS A 184 -5.98 -2.75 10.22
C HIS A 184 -6.16 -1.87 11.47
N GLU A 185 -7.24 -2.06 12.22
CA GLU A 185 -7.52 -1.29 13.44
C GLU A 185 -6.44 -1.46 14.52
N ASP A 186 -5.85 -2.67 14.67
CA ASP A 186 -4.79 -2.93 15.64
C ASP A 186 -3.51 -2.16 15.29
N TRP A 187 -3.23 -1.89 14.00
CA TRP A 187 -2.17 -0.94 13.66
C TRP A 187 -2.55 0.46 14.12
N ALA A 188 -3.75 0.92 13.81
CA ALA A 188 -4.22 2.26 14.11
C ALA A 188 -4.26 2.52 15.63
N ALA A 189 -4.71 1.55 16.42
CA ALA A 189 -4.95 1.69 17.85
C ALA A 189 -3.69 1.48 18.70
N ILE A 190 -2.91 0.44 18.43
CA ILE A 190 -1.82 -0.02 19.30
C ILE A 190 -0.47 -0.19 18.61
N GLY A 191 -0.39 -0.04 17.29
CA GLY A 191 0.85 -0.22 16.54
C GLY A 191 1.34 -1.67 16.51
N ASP A 192 0.42 -2.61 16.32
CA ASP A 192 0.73 -4.03 16.17
C ASP A 192 1.43 -4.29 14.84
N TYR A 193 2.69 -4.71 14.89
CA TYR A 193 3.52 -4.92 13.69
C TYR A 193 3.13 -6.12 12.85
N ASP A 194 2.23 -7.00 13.30
CA ASP A 194 1.59 -7.99 12.43
C ASP A 194 0.68 -7.34 11.38
N TYR A 195 0.32 -6.06 11.60
CA TYR A 195 -0.54 -5.26 10.73
C TYR A 195 0.13 -3.97 10.23
N ASP A 196 1.45 -3.86 10.28
CA ASP A 196 2.20 -2.71 9.76
C ASP A 196 2.18 -2.65 8.23
N TYR A 197 0.99 -2.56 7.65
CA TYR A 197 0.74 -2.32 6.23
C TYR A 197 -0.43 -1.36 6.04
N ALA A 198 -0.40 -0.64 4.93
CA ALA A 198 -1.45 0.29 4.54
C ALA A 198 -1.69 0.25 3.04
N PHE A 199 -2.95 0.46 2.66
CA PHE A 199 -3.37 0.70 1.30
C PHE A 199 -4.01 2.08 1.21
N VAL A 200 -3.51 2.91 0.29
CA VAL A 200 -3.97 4.30 0.13
C VAL A 200 -4.55 4.48 -1.25
N SER A 201 -5.85 4.80 -1.33
CA SER A 201 -6.44 5.25 -2.58
C SER A 201 -5.96 6.67 -2.88
N VAL A 202 -5.68 6.96 -4.16
CA VAL A 202 -5.11 8.24 -4.58
C VAL A 202 -5.97 8.88 -5.66
N HIS A 203 -5.94 10.21 -5.74
CA HIS A 203 -6.54 11.00 -6.81
C HIS A 203 -5.84 10.78 -8.16
N HIS A 204 -6.40 11.28 -9.26
CA HIS A 204 -5.68 11.41 -10.51
C HIS A 204 -4.35 12.14 -10.27
N GLY A 205 -3.32 11.65 -10.93
CA GLY A 205 -1.99 12.24 -10.83
C GLY A 205 -1.87 13.54 -11.60
N PHE A 206 -0.91 14.35 -11.20
CA PHE A 206 -0.58 15.58 -11.90
C PHE A 206 0.93 15.73 -12.06
N ARG A 207 1.34 16.62 -12.97
CA ARG A 207 2.71 17.13 -13.06
C ARG A 207 2.70 18.65 -13.04
N TRP A 208 3.69 19.23 -12.40
CA TRP A 208 3.98 20.64 -12.54
C TRP A 208 4.61 20.89 -13.91
N VAL A 209 4.02 21.77 -14.69
CA VAL A 209 4.55 22.27 -15.96
C VAL A 209 4.62 23.80 -15.91
N THR A 210 5.55 24.40 -16.65
CA THR A 210 5.61 25.86 -16.75
C THR A 210 4.86 26.28 -18.03
N GLU A 211 3.78 27.05 -17.86
CA GLU A 211 3.03 27.67 -18.93
C GLU A 211 3.02 29.19 -18.68
N ASP A 212 3.44 29.96 -19.65
CA ASP A 212 3.56 31.43 -19.56
C ASP A 212 4.32 31.93 -18.30
N GLY A 213 5.38 31.22 -17.94
CA GLY A 213 6.20 31.54 -16.76
C GLY A 213 5.58 31.19 -15.42
N LYS A 214 4.41 30.52 -15.40
CA LYS A 214 3.72 30.07 -14.17
C LYS A 214 3.73 28.56 -14.05
N ALA A 215 3.86 28.06 -12.82
CA ALA A 215 3.68 26.63 -12.54
C ALA A 215 2.19 26.29 -12.60
N VAL A 216 1.84 25.33 -13.46
CA VAL A 216 0.47 24.84 -13.67
C VAL A 216 0.43 23.34 -13.41
N MET A 217 -0.62 22.87 -12.75
CA MET A 217 -0.88 21.44 -12.57
C MET A 217 -1.51 20.85 -13.84
N LYS A 218 -0.83 19.88 -14.45
CA LYS A 218 -1.35 19.15 -15.61
C LYS A 218 -1.73 17.74 -15.19
N ASP A 219 -3.00 17.40 -15.35
CA ASP A 219 -3.54 16.07 -15.08
C ASP A 219 -2.82 15.01 -15.94
N VAL A 220 -2.46 13.88 -15.33
CA VAL A 220 -1.88 12.71 -16.01
C VAL A 220 -2.75 11.46 -15.89
N GLY A 221 -3.91 11.52 -15.25
CA GLY A 221 -4.87 10.42 -15.11
C GLY A 221 -4.56 9.47 -13.97
N ARG A 222 -5.14 8.27 -14.03
CA ARG A 222 -5.05 7.25 -12.97
C ARG A 222 -3.65 6.67 -12.87
N LEU A 223 -3.28 6.32 -11.65
CA LEU A 223 -1.97 5.76 -11.31
C LEU A 223 -1.64 4.51 -12.13
N GLU A 224 -2.51 3.50 -12.10
CA GLU A 224 -2.28 2.21 -12.77
C GLU A 224 -2.19 2.35 -14.29
N ASP A 225 -2.94 3.28 -14.88
CA ASP A 225 -2.87 3.55 -16.33
C ASP A 225 -1.51 4.08 -16.74
N ASN A 226 -0.85 4.83 -15.86
CA ASN A 226 0.45 5.44 -16.14
C ASN A 226 1.63 4.50 -15.86
N VAL A 227 1.59 3.75 -14.75
CA VAL A 227 2.77 3.02 -14.26
C VAL A 227 2.57 1.52 -14.16
N GLY A 228 1.35 1.02 -14.38
CA GLY A 228 0.94 -0.34 -14.09
C GLY A 228 0.61 -0.54 -12.61
N GLY A 229 0.25 -1.75 -12.24
CA GLY A 229 -0.05 -2.17 -10.87
C GLY A 229 0.56 -3.53 -10.58
N GLN A 230 1.20 -3.69 -9.42
CA GLN A 230 1.63 -5.00 -8.95
C GLN A 230 0.41 -5.86 -8.62
N GLY A 231 0.49 -7.16 -8.88
CA GLY A 231 -0.51 -8.09 -8.37
C GLY A 231 -0.47 -8.14 -6.84
N LEU A 232 -1.46 -8.75 -6.20
CA LEU A 232 -1.46 -9.01 -4.76
C LEU A 232 -1.67 -10.50 -4.51
N THR A 233 -0.92 -11.06 -3.59
CA THR A 233 -1.13 -12.43 -3.13
C THR A 233 -0.92 -12.54 -1.62
N VAL A 234 -1.77 -13.33 -0.95
CA VAL A 234 -1.77 -13.51 0.51
C VAL A 234 -1.71 -15.00 0.88
N GLY A 235 -1.41 -15.32 2.13
CA GLY A 235 -1.44 -16.68 2.65
C GLY A 235 -0.36 -17.60 2.07
N LYS A 236 0.71 -17.09 1.49
CA LYS A 236 1.79 -17.90 0.93
C LYS A 236 2.73 -18.38 2.04
N LYS A 237 3.10 -19.65 2.01
CA LYS A 237 4.06 -20.22 2.97
C LYS A 237 5.40 -19.47 2.91
N THR A 238 6.13 -19.45 4.01
CA THR A 238 7.54 -19.00 4.02
C THR A 238 8.44 -19.98 3.25
N GLY A 239 9.65 -19.55 2.91
CA GLY A 239 10.58 -20.31 2.07
C GLY A 239 10.52 -19.96 0.58
N ASN A 240 9.61 -19.07 0.19
CA ASN A 240 9.54 -18.56 -1.18
C ASN A 240 10.67 -17.59 -1.47
N GLN A 241 11.15 -17.59 -2.72
CA GLN A 241 12.05 -16.57 -3.25
C GLN A 241 11.27 -15.29 -3.47
N VAL A 242 11.75 -14.19 -2.89
CA VAL A 242 11.19 -12.84 -3.07
C VAL A 242 12.27 -11.87 -3.52
N ALA A 243 11.85 -10.83 -4.24
CA ALA A 243 12.64 -9.64 -4.50
C ALA A 243 12.03 -8.49 -3.68
N ALA A 244 12.77 -7.96 -2.71
CA ALA A 244 12.40 -6.78 -1.93
C ALA A 244 13.02 -5.53 -2.55
N PHE A 245 12.27 -4.42 -2.56
CA PHE A 245 12.70 -3.16 -3.16
C PHE A 245 12.54 -2.01 -2.17
N GLY A 246 13.33 -0.94 -2.34
CA GLY A 246 13.19 0.27 -1.55
C GLY A 246 14.19 1.35 -1.94
N TYR A 247 14.03 2.52 -1.30
CA TYR A 247 14.92 3.67 -1.42
C TYR A 247 15.59 3.96 -0.07
N PRO A 248 16.54 3.13 0.39
CA PRO A 248 17.22 3.34 1.66
C PRO A 248 18.05 4.62 1.63
N ALA A 249 18.13 5.33 2.78
CA ALA A 249 18.97 6.51 2.97
C ALA A 249 19.43 6.69 4.42
N GLY A 250 18.83 6.01 5.38
CA GLY A 250 19.16 6.17 6.79
C GLY A 250 20.57 5.64 7.13
N VAL A 251 21.04 6.09 8.28
CA VAL A 251 22.32 5.68 8.85
C VAL A 251 22.29 4.22 9.27
N GLN A 252 23.36 3.50 9.02
CA GLN A 252 23.58 2.13 9.49
C GLN A 252 24.01 2.12 10.97
N PRO A 253 23.93 0.97 11.68
CA PRO A 253 24.38 0.87 13.08
C PRO A 253 25.82 1.32 13.34
N ASP A 254 26.71 1.21 12.36
CA ASP A 254 28.11 1.68 12.44
C ASP A 254 28.29 3.18 12.17
N GLY A 255 27.19 3.91 11.96
CA GLY A 255 27.23 5.32 11.60
C GLY A 255 27.47 5.60 10.11
N SER A 256 27.73 4.59 9.28
CA SER A 256 27.88 4.77 7.84
C SER A 256 26.53 5.04 7.15
N GLN A 257 26.57 5.71 6.00
CA GLN A 257 25.39 6.01 5.18
C GLN A 257 25.64 5.61 3.72
N PRO A 258 25.62 4.30 3.40
CA PRO A 258 25.97 3.80 2.07
C PRO A 258 24.91 4.13 1.00
N PHE A 259 23.72 4.54 1.41
CA PHE A 259 22.59 4.83 0.55
C PHE A 259 22.19 6.30 0.65
N ASN A 260 21.67 6.85 -0.42
CA ASN A 260 21.26 8.26 -0.50
C ASN A 260 19.76 8.45 -0.81
N GLY A 261 18.98 7.35 -0.84
CA GLY A 261 17.56 7.39 -1.15
C GLY A 261 17.20 7.76 -2.59
N ARG A 262 18.15 8.04 -3.46
CA ARG A 262 17.89 8.48 -4.85
C ARG A 262 17.78 7.34 -5.84
N THR A 263 18.34 6.18 -5.50
CA THR A 263 18.41 5.00 -6.36
C THR A 263 17.59 3.89 -5.75
N LEU A 264 16.68 3.31 -6.54
CA LEU A 264 15.98 2.09 -6.15
C LEU A 264 16.99 0.98 -5.93
N LYS A 265 16.89 0.33 -4.77
CA LYS A 265 17.68 -0.83 -4.39
C LYS A 265 16.81 -2.06 -4.31
N SER A 266 17.43 -3.22 -4.49
CA SER A 266 16.77 -4.51 -4.32
C SER A 266 17.64 -5.48 -3.56
N CYS A 267 17.04 -6.40 -2.83
CA CYS A 267 17.66 -7.59 -2.31
C CYS A 267 16.73 -8.78 -2.54
N GLU A 268 17.32 -9.96 -2.74
CA GLU A 268 16.59 -11.17 -3.10
C GLU A 268 16.98 -12.31 -2.18
N GLY A 269 16.05 -13.18 -1.88
CA GLY A 269 16.32 -14.36 -1.07
C GLY A 269 15.08 -15.13 -0.70
N LYS A 270 15.30 -16.24 0.01
CA LYS A 270 14.21 -17.05 0.55
C LYS A 270 13.76 -16.50 1.89
N THR A 271 12.46 -16.39 2.03
CA THR A 271 11.82 -15.89 3.25
C THR A 271 11.88 -16.92 4.38
N LYS A 272 11.97 -16.43 5.63
CA LYS A 272 11.90 -17.23 6.86
C LYS A 272 10.84 -16.63 7.79
N ARG A 273 10.32 -17.42 8.73
CA ARG A 273 9.48 -16.90 9.80
C ARG A 273 10.35 -16.09 10.78
N THR A 274 9.79 -15.01 11.31
CA THR A 274 10.41 -14.23 12.39
C THR A 274 9.36 -13.75 13.38
N VAL A 275 9.82 -13.36 14.59
CA VAL A 275 8.99 -12.77 15.64
C VAL A 275 9.75 -11.62 16.30
N ASN A 276 9.01 -10.61 16.76
CA ASN A 276 9.54 -9.55 17.60
C ASN A 276 8.49 -9.16 18.65
N PRO A 277 8.52 -9.81 19.84
CA PRO A 277 7.51 -9.56 20.88
C PRO A 277 7.44 -8.11 21.36
N THR A 278 8.56 -7.37 21.33
CA THR A 278 8.59 -5.96 21.74
C THR A 278 7.88 -5.02 20.78
N ARG A 279 7.58 -5.52 19.58
CA ARG A 279 6.84 -4.83 18.51
C ARG A 279 5.50 -5.51 18.19
N ASN A 280 5.05 -6.44 18.99
CA ASN A 280 3.86 -7.26 18.71
C ASN A 280 3.91 -7.96 17.34
N LEU A 281 5.12 -8.24 16.79
CA LEU A 281 5.28 -9.01 15.58
C LEU A 281 5.34 -10.50 15.92
N GLN A 282 4.24 -11.22 15.76
CA GLN A 282 4.12 -12.65 16.03
C GLN A 282 4.15 -13.49 14.77
N TYR A 283 3.70 -12.91 13.66
CA TYR A 283 3.60 -13.54 12.33
C TYR A 283 4.43 -12.79 11.29
N GLY A 284 5.70 -12.53 11.63
CA GLY A 284 6.62 -11.85 10.72
C GLY A 284 7.27 -12.78 9.71
N VAL A 285 7.66 -12.21 8.58
CA VAL A 285 8.47 -12.82 7.54
C VAL A 285 9.78 -12.07 7.40
N LEU A 286 10.91 -12.78 7.43
CA LEU A 286 12.27 -12.22 7.38
C LEU A 286 12.95 -12.53 6.05
N LEU A 287 13.68 -11.57 5.53
CA LEU A 287 14.62 -11.70 4.43
C LEU A 287 16.02 -11.34 4.92
N SER A 288 16.90 -12.34 5.03
CA SER A 288 18.31 -12.16 5.42
C SER A 288 19.16 -11.70 4.23
N GLY A 289 20.31 -11.08 4.50
CA GLY A 289 21.23 -10.59 3.48
C GLY A 289 20.75 -9.28 2.82
N CYS A 290 19.90 -8.52 3.52
CA CYS A 290 19.34 -7.27 3.05
C CYS A 290 19.74 -6.14 4.01
N ASP A 291 20.57 -5.22 3.54
CA ASP A 291 21.18 -4.13 4.32
C ASP A 291 20.37 -2.82 4.24
N PHE A 292 19.09 -2.91 3.97
CA PHE A 292 18.22 -1.74 3.89
C PHE A 292 18.19 -0.96 5.22
N SER A 293 18.13 0.35 5.10
CA SER A 293 18.00 1.29 6.22
C SER A 293 16.74 2.14 6.09
N ALA A 294 16.58 3.15 6.95
CA ALA A 294 15.45 4.09 6.90
C ALA A 294 15.21 4.63 5.48
N GLY A 295 13.95 4.82 5.11
CA GLY A 295 13.50 5.17 3.77
C GLY A 295 13.12 3.97 2.91
N ALA A 296 13.66 2.77 3.16
CA ALA A 296 13.20 1.55 2.49
C ALA A 296 11.83 1.05 2.99
N SER A 297 11.38 1.50 4.16
CA SER A 297 10.07 1.22 4.76
C SER A 297 8.93 1.31 3.75
N GLY A 298 8.01 0.34 3.74
CA GLY A 298 6.88 0.29 2.82
C GLY A 298 7.22 -0.19 1.41
N GLY A 299 8.49 -0.36 1.08
CA GLY A 299 8.90 -0.91 -0.21
C GLY A 299 8.42 -2.35 -0.39
N PRO A 300 8.00 -2.75 -1.61
CA PRO A 300 7.32 -4.00 -1.85
C PRO A 300 8.24 -5.22 -1.82
N TRP A 301 7.70 -6.36 -1.36
CA TRP A 301 8.26 -7.69 -1.53
C TRP A 301 7.48 -8.43 -2.63
N MET A 302 8.18 -8.82 -3.69
CA MET A 302 7.57 -9.36 -4.89
C MET A 302 7.85 -10.85 -5.04
N LEU A 303 6.79 -11.66 -5.14
CA LEU A 303 6.85 -13.03 -5.65
C LEU A 303 6.78 -13.00 -7.17
N GLY A 304 7.61 -13.84 -7.83
CA GLY A 304 7.60 -13.98 -9.28
C GLY A 304 7.89 -12.68 -10.04
N TYR A 305 8.69 -11.78 -9.49
CA TYR A 305 9.07 -10.55 -10.14
C TYR A 305 9.83 -10.81 -11.45
N ARG A 306 9.45 -10.08 -12.49
CA ARG A 306 10.10 -10.13 -13.80
C ARG A 306 10.64 -8.75 -14.16
N ALA A 307 11.95 -8.60 -14.19
CA ALA A 307 12.62 -7.32 -14.49
C ALA A 307 12.23 -6.77 -15.87
N SER A 308 11.97 -7.63 -16.87
CA SER A 308 11.57 -7.22 -18.21
C SER A 308 10.21 -6.50 -18.26
N THR A 309 9.31 -6.86 -17.37
CA THR A 309 7.97 -6.22 -17.26
C THR A 309 7.86 -5.26 -16.08
N GLY A 310 8.76 -5.33 -15.10
CA GLY A 310 8.67 -4.59 -13.83
C GLY A 310 7.52 -5.05 -12.93
N LEU A 311 6.98 -6.26 -13.14
CA LEU A 311 5.77 -6.75 -12.50
C LEU A 311 6.01 -8.06 -11.75
N GLY A 312 5.25 -8.25 -10.67
CA GLY A 312 5.18 -9.43 -9.83
C GLY A 312 3.95 -9.38 -8.93
N PHE A 313 3.94 -10.21 -7.89
CA PHE A 313 2.86 -10.24 -6.91
C PHE A 313 3.38 -9.70 -5.57
N LEU A 314 2.80 -8.61 -5.10
CA LEU A 314 3.02 -8.08 -3.75
C LEU A 314 2.61 -9.13 -2.72
N ASN A 315 3.54 -9.52 -1.86
CA ASN A 315 3.32 -10.52 -0.80
C ASN A 315 3.90 -10.08 0.56
N GLY A 316 4.35 -8.87 0.66
CA GLY A 316 4.90 -8.25 1.86
C GLY A 316 5.44 -6.86 1.55
N ILE A 317 5.88 -6.18 2.60
CA ILE A 317 6.50 -4.84 2.53
C ILE A 317 7.66 -4.75 3.50
N ASN A 318 8.59 -3.84 3.28
CA ASN A 318 9.63 -3.55 4.27
C ASN A 318 9.00 -2.87 5.49
N SER A 319 9.04 -3.54 6.65
CA SER A 319 8.51 -3.04 7.91
C SER A 319 9.63 -2.73 8.91
N LEU A 320 10.40 -3.74 9.32
CA LEU A 320 11.49 -3.58 10.27
C LEU A 320 12.84 -3.96 9.65
N THR A 321 13.89 -3.23 10.05
CA THR A 321 15.30 -3.58 9.79
C THR A 321 15.89 -4.30 11.00
N TRP A 322 16.83 -5.22 10.74
CA TRP A 322 17.43 -6.07 11.75
C TRP A 322 18.95 -6.03 11.64
N ASN A 323 19.60 -6.15 12.78
CA ASN A 323 21.03 -6.37 12.93
C ASN A 323 21.18 -7.68 13.71
N LEU A 324 21.05 -8.81 13.01
CA LEU A 324 20.97 -10.16 13.61
C LEU A 324 22.35 -10.59 14.15
N ASP A 325 23.39 -10.26 13.44
CA ASP A 325 24.77 -10.66 13.78
C ASP A 325 25.45 -9.66 14.71
N ALA A 326 24.71 -8.63 15.19
CA ALA A 326 25.28 -7.49 15.90
C ALA A 326 26.49 -6.86 15.17
N ALA A 327 26.44 -6.96 13.84
CA ALA A 327 27.47 -6.44 12.95
C ALA A 327 27.40 -4.93 12.81
N ALA A 328 28.32 -4.36 12.04
CA ALA A 328 28.37 -2.93 11.78
C ALA A 328 27.16 -2.38 11.00
N LYS A 329 26.40 -3.25 10.31
CA LYS A 329 25.30 -2.86 9.42
C LYS A 329 24.06 -3.70 9.67
N TYR A 330 22.91 -3.19 9.23
CA TYR A 330 21.72 -4.03 9.09
C TYR A 330 22.01 -5.17 8.10
N ASP A 331 21.47 -6.36 8.40
CA ASP A 331 21.71 -7.60 7.66
C ASP A 331 20.42 -8.32 7.29
N ALA A 332 19.27 -7.81 7.71
CA ALA A 332 17.97 -8.34 7.32
C ALA A 332 16.85 -7.29 7.42
N VAL A 333 15.77 -7.57 6.70
CA VAL A 333 14.50 -6.83 6.78
C VAL A 333 13.36 -7.79 7.04
N SER A 334 12.27 -7.32 7.64
CA SER A 334 11.07 -8.13 7.83
C SER A 334 9.81 -7.42 7.34
N SER A 335 8.80 -8.23 7.07
CA SER A 335 7.45 -7.85 6.68
C SER A 335 6.45 -8.50 7.63
N PRO A 336 5.29 -7.89 7.91
CA PRO A 336 4.14 -8.63 8.37
C PRO A 336 3.78 -9.73 7.37
N TYR A 337 3.27 -10.85 7.86
CA TYR A 337 2.77 -11.92 7.00
C TYR A 337 1.43 -11.53 6.40
N PHE A 338 1.36 -11.44 5.08
CA PHE A 338 0.11 -11.10 4.39
C PHE A 338 -0.90 -12.24 4.47
N THR A 339 -2.01 -11.97 5.14
CA THR A 339 -3.10 -12.90 5.47
C THR A 339 -4.36 -12.60 4.65
N PRO A 340 -5.40 -13.43 4.73
CA PRO A 340 -6.72 -13.06 4.20
C PRO A 340 -7.25 -11.72 4.75
N THR A 341 -6.93 -11.37 6.01
CA THR A 341 -7.26 -10.05 6.59
C THR A 341 -6.58 -8.91 5.85
N THR A 342 -5.31 -9.09 5.43
CA THR A 342 -4.62 -8.11 4.58
C THR A 342 -5.35 -7.92 3.24
N PHE A 343 -5.90 -9.03 2.68
CA PHE A 343 -6.69 -8.94 1.46
C PHE A 343 -7.98 -8.15 1.65
N GLU A 344 -8.64 -8.25 2.79
CA GLU A 344 -9.87 -7.51 3.08
C GLU A 344 -9.62 -6.02 3.25
N VAL A 345 -8.50 -5.62 3.87
CA VAL A 345 -8.07 -4.20 3.91
C VAL A 345 -7.79 -3.68 2.49
N TYR A 346 -7.10 -4.48 1.67
CA TYR A 346 -6.89 -4.17 0.26
C TYR A 346 -8.21 -4.03 -0.51
N ASP A 347 -9.15 -4.96 -0.34
CA ASP A 347 -10.40 -4.98 -1.10
C ASP A 347 -11.26 -3.75 -0.81
N GLN A 348 -11.30 -3.28 0.43
CA GLN A 348 -11.97 -2.02 0.79
C GLN A 348 -11.32 -0.84 0.06
N ALA A 349 -9.99 -0.73 0.11
CA ALA A 349 -9.26 0.34 -0.55
C ALA A 349 -9.38 0.30 -2.08
N ALA A 350 -9.41 -0.90 -2.67
CA ALA A 350 -9.51 -1.12 -4.12
C ALA A 350 -10.90 -0.75 -4.69
N ASN A 351 -11.92 -0.69 -3.84
CA ASN A 351 -13.29 -0.32 -4.21
C ASN A 351 -13.62 1.15 -3.93
N ASP A 352 -12.70 1.93 -3.32
CA ASP A 352 -12.91 3.37 -3.11
C ASP A 352 -13.16 4.10 -4.42
N ALA A 353 -14.08 5.07 -4.36
CA ALA A 353 -14.23 6.04 -5.44
C ALA A 353 -13.01 6.98 -5.45
N THR A 354 -12.33 7.08 -6.58
CA THR A 354 -11.23 8.01 -6.81
C THR A 354 -11.61 9.00 -7.90
N THR A 355 -11.33 10.28 -7.68
CA THR A 355 -11.61 11.39 -8.61
C THR A 355 -10.34 11.89 -9.27
#